data_2f78e80a9778b31ea2d6da724cb39ca2
#
_entry.id   2f78e80a9778b31ea2d6da724cb39ca2
#
_cell.length_a   1.000
_cell.length_b   1.000
_cell.length_c   1.000
_cell.angle_alpha   90.00
_cell.angle_beta   90.00
_cell.angle_gamma   90.00
#
_symmetry.space_group_name_H-M   'P 1'
#
loop_
_entity.id
_entity.type
_entity.pdbx_description
1 polymer ?
#
loop_
_entity_poly.entity_id
_entity_poly.type
_entity_poly.pdbx_seq_one_letter_code
_entity_poly.pdbx_strand_id
1 'polypeptide(L)'
;MSEERIPKRSEVPEQFKWALEDIYATDEKWAEDLQKLKAMPERIAAFKGRLSESADTLYDFMQLSDEISVLCDSLGNYAQRRSDEDTANAKYQGFLGQLMNAYVAVNSAGSFETPEIISIEEDKLQKFYEDKPELKLYKRALDKLRRKKAHILSEAEEKILALTGEMGQSPENIYSMFSDADLRFPDAVDKDGKAHQVTHGSYIPLVQSDDRVLRKSAFESMYGTFDKFRNTCAATLSAQIKAVNFYAKARKYESSLEAALDGTEVPVSVYKNLIEAVHDNMHYMYDYVALRKKLLGVDELHFYDLYTPVVPDADMKITFEEAKETVLKALAPMGEDYLAILKEGFENRWIDVYENEGKTSGAYSAGARVHPYVLLNHKDTLNCMFTLAHEMGHAIHSYLSNKNQPVVYSDYVIFVAEVASTCNEALLMQYLLKNTEDKKQRAYLINYFLEQFRTTPVSYTHLTLPTTSRV
;
A
#
# COMPACT_ATOMS: atom_id res chain seq x y z
N MET A 1 10.42 33.60 4.86
CA MET A 1 10.35 32.93 3.53
C MET A 1 8.92 33.13 3.06
N SER A 2 8.72 33.69 1.88
CA SER A 2 7.38 33.73 1.26
C SER A 2 6.95 32.27 1.09
N GLU A 3 5.80 31.87 1.63
CA GLU A 3 5.17 30.60 1.29
C GLU A 3 5.04 30.57 -0.23
N GLU A 4 5.82 29.72 -0.90
CA GLU A 4 5.64 29.51 -2.33
C GLU A 4 4.27 28.85 -2.50
N ARG A 5 3.40 29.49 -3.24
CA ARG A 5 2.07 29.00 -3.55
C ARG A 5 2.20 27.63 -4.25
N ILE A 6 1.45 26.63 -3.78
CA ILE A 6 1.31 25.35 -4.49
C ILE A 6 0.79 25.63 -5.90
N PRO A 7 1.46 25.15 -6.98
CA PRO A 7 1.05 25.40 -8.35
C PRO A 7 -0.26 24.67 -8.69
N LYS A 8 -1.01 25.21 -9.63
CA LYS A 8 -2.12 24.48 -10.24
C LYS A 8 -1.61 23.37 -11.14
N ARG A 9 -2.40 22.33 -11.37
CA ARG A 9 -2.05 21.23 -12.29
C ARG A 9 -1.63 21.73 -13.68
N SER A 10 -2.29 22.76 -14.21
CA SER A 10 -1.95 23.36 -15.52
C SER A 10 -0.61 24.07 -15.56
N GLU A 11 -0.05 24.45 -14.42
CA GLU A 11 1.23 25.15 -14.30
C GLU A 11 2.41 24.17 -14.16
N VAL A 12 2.16 22.89 -13.88
CA VAL A 12 3.20 21.85 -13.84
C VAL A 12 3.63 21.53 -15.27
N PRO A 13 4.96 21.57 -15.59
CA PRO A 13 5.46 21.20 -16.91
C PRO A 13 5.11 19.76 -17.29
N GLU A 14 4.80 19.54 -18.58
CA GLU A 14 4.32 18.25 -19.09
C GLU A 14 5.28 17.08 -18.80
N GLN A 15 6.57 17.33 -18.88
CA GLN A 15 7.61 16.33 -18.63
C GLN A 15 7.60 15.76 -17.18
N PHE A 16 6.92 16.43 -16.26
CA PHE A 16 6.78 16.01 -14.86
C PHE A 16 5.39 15.46 -14.52
N LYS A 17 4.59 15.22 -15.55
CA LYS A 17 3.25 14.61 -15.45
C LYS A 17 3.26 13.21 -16.04
N TRP A 18 2.33 12.39 -15.61
CA TRP A 18 2.11 11.06 -16.18
C TRP A 18 1.74 11.07 -17.67
N ALA A 19 2.19 10.04 -18.40
CA ALA A 19 1.73 9.70 -19.75
C ALA A 19 0.44 8.85 -19.69
N LEU A 20 -0.69 9.43 -19.23
CA LEU A 20 -1.95 8.69 -19.11
C LEU A 20 -2.57 8.38 -20.47
N GLU A 21 -2.16 9.10 -21.51
CA GLU A 21 -2.49 8.82 -22.91
C GLU A 21 -2.04 7.43 -23.37
N ASP A 22 -1.07 6.81 -22.69
CA ASP A 22 -0.61 5.45 -22.97
C ASP A 22 -1.62 4.38 -22.52
N ILE A 23 -2.49 4.70 -21.55
CA ILE A 23 -3.62 3.83 -21.18
C ILE A 23 -4.80 4.12 -22.11
N TYR A 24 -5.25 5.38 -22.14
CA TYR A 24 -6.31 5.84 -23.02
C TYR A 24 -5.96 7.21 -23.59
N ALA A 25 -5.89 7.29 -24.92
CA ALA A 25 -5.56 8.53 -25.61
C ALA A 25 -6.59 9.66 -25.34
N THR A 26 -7.84 9.30 -25.04
CA THR A 26 -8.91 10.24 -24.69
C THR A 26 -9.91 9.62 -23.71
N ASP A 27 -10.67 10.48 -23.02
CA ASP A 27 -11.75 10.06 -22.12
C ASP A 27 -12.88 9.30 -22.85
N GLU A 28 -13.10 9.58 -24.13
CA GLU A 28 -14.08 8.86 -24.95
C GLU A 28 -13.67 7.39 -25.14
N LYS A 29 -12.38 7.12 -25.31
CA LYS A 29 -11.86 5.74 -25.40
C LYS A 29 -12.05 4.97 -24.11
N TRP A 30 -11.82 5.61 -22.96
CA TRP A 30 -12.15 5.05 -21.67
C TRP A 30 -13.65 4.73 -21.56
N ALA A 31 -14.52 5.67 -22.01
CA ALA A 31 -15.96 5.47 -21.96
C ALA A 31 -16.43 4.33 -22.87
N GLU A 32 -15.81 4.13 -24.05
CA GLU A 32 -16.08 2.98 -24.94
C GLU A 32 -15.78 1.66 -24.22
N ASP A 33 -14.63 1.57 -23.54
CA ASP A 33 -14.23 0.36 -22.81
C ASP A 33 -15.08 0.13 -21.56
N LEU A 34 -15.52 1.19 -20.88
CA LEU A 34 -16.50 1.07 -19.80
C LEU A 34 -17.83 0.46 -20.30
N GLN A 35 -18.28 0.74 -21.52
CA GLN A 35 -19.48 0.08 -22.08
C GLN A 35 -19.23 -1.42 -22.34
N LYS A 36 -18.01 -1.80 -22.75
CA LYS A 36 -17.64 -3.23 -22.87
C LYS A 36 -17.71 -3.90 -21.50
N LEU A 37 -17.14 -3.28 -20.45
CA LEU A 37 -17.21 -3.83 -19.09
C LEU A 37 -18.67 -3.98 -18.61
N LYS A 38 -19.53 -3.00 -18.88
CA LYS A 38 -20.98 -3.06 -18.55
C LYS A 38 -21.74 -4.17 -19.28
N ALA A 39 -21.23 -4.68 -20.40
CA ALA A 39 -21.81 -5.82 -21.13
C ALA A 39 -21.31 -7.18 -20.60
N MET A 40 -20.24 -7.24 -19.81
CA MET A 40 -19.68 -8.49 -19.30
C MET A 40 -20.62 -9.30 -18.40
N PRO A 41 -21.50 -8.73 -17.56
CA PRO A 41 -22.44 -9.48 -16.76
C PRO A 41 -23.28 -10.50 -17.55
N GLU A 42 -23.73 -10.16 -18.76
CA GLU A 42 -24.49 -11.09 -19.61
C GLU A 42 -23.61 -12.27 -20.10
N ARG A 43 -22.37 -11.98 -20.49
CA ARG A 43 -21.40 -13.01 -20.90
C ARG A 43 -21.06 -13.95 -19.74
N ILE A 44 -20.85 -13.41 -18.54
CA ILE A 44 -20.58 -14.18 -17.31
C ILE A 44 -21.79 -15.07 -16.99
N ALA A 45 -22.99 -14.52 -17.00
CA ALA A 45 -24.22 -15.25 -16.66
C ALA A 45 -24.47 -16.47 -17.58
N ALA A 46 -23.97 -16.44 -18.81
CA ALA A 46 -24.07 -17.57 -19.75
C ALA A 46 -23.32 -18.84 -19.28
N PHE A 47 -22.39 -18.71 -18.34
CA PHE A 47 -21.62 -19.84 -17.77
C PHE A 47 -22.25 -20.39 -16.48
N LYS A 48 -23.21 -19.69 -15.89
CA LYS A 48 -23.83 -20.10 -14.62
C LYS A 48 -24.44 -21.51 -14.70
N GLY A 49 -24.07 -22.36 -13.76
CA GLY A 49 -24.49 -23.77 -13.69
C GLY A 49 -23.71 -24.70 -14.62
N ARG A 50 -22.70 -24.18 -15.34
CA ARG A 50 -22.08 -24.89 -16.46
C ARG A 50 -20.58 -25.15 -16.30
N LEU A 51 -19.90 -24.58 -15.29
CA LEU A 51 -18.42 -24.69 -15.15
C LEU A 51 -17.95 -26.13 -14.98
N SER A 52 -18.84 -27.03 -14.57
CA SER A 52 -18.53 -28.45 -14.45
C SER A 52 -18.93 -29.28 -15.68
N GLU A 53 -19.49 -28.69 -16.75
CA GLU A 53 -19.97 -29.45 -17.93
C GLU A 53 -18.79 -30.08 -18.71
N SER A 54 -17.78 -29.28 -19.03
CA SER A 54 -16.62 -29.72 -19.79
C SER A 54 -15.35 -28.89 -19.47
N ALA A 55 -14.20 -29.42 -19.84
CA ALA A 55 -12.92 -28.74 -19.78
C ALA A 55 -12.89 -27.45 -20.61
N ASP A 56 -13.50 -27.47 -21.80
CA ASP A 56 -13.61 -26.28 -22.66
C ASP A 56 -14.47 -25.20 -22.00
N THR A 57 -15.61 -25.54 -21.42
CA THR A 57 -16.48 -24.56 -20.73
C THR A 57 -15.75 -23.88 -19.57
N LEU A 58 -15.03 -24.64 -18.76
CA LEU A 58 -14.23 -24.07 -17.67
C LEU A 58 -13.09 -23.20 -18.21
N TYR A 59 -12.38 -23.65 -19.25
CA TYR A 59 -11.33 -22.90 -19.87
C TYR A 59 -11.83 -21.57 -20.47
N ASP A 60 -12.92 -21.60 -21.22
CA ASP A 60 -13.53 -20.40 -21.81
C ASP A 60 -13.97 -19.39 -20.75
N PHE A 61 -14.48 -19.86 -19.61
CA PHE A 61 -14.79 -18.99 -18.47
C PHE A 61 -13.51 -18.35 -17.88
N MET A 62 -12.43 -19.09 -17.69
CA MET A 62 -11.16 -18.54 -17.20
C MET A 62 -10.58 -17.52 -18.18
N GLN A 63 -10.68 -17.75 -19.49
CA GLN A 63 -10.29 -16.76 -20.50
C GLN A 63 -11.15 -15.49 -20.43
N LEU A 64 -12.46 -15.60 -20.20
CA LEU A 64 -13.34 -14.46 -20.00
C LEU A 64 -12.92 -13.67 -18.72
N SER A 65 -12.54 -14.38 -17.66
CA SER A 65 -12.06 -13.74 -16.42
C SER A 65 -10.78 -12.95 -16.66
N ASP A 66 -9.85 -13.48 -17.46
CA ASP A 66 -8.63 -12.77 -17.86
C ASP A 66 -8.94 -11.52 -18.72
N GLU A 67 -9.87 -11.63 -19.69
CA GLU A 67 -10.34 -10.49 -20.49
C GLU A 67 -10.91 -9.37 -19.61
N ILE A 68 -11.74 -9.73 -18.65
CA ILE A 68 -12.34 -8.79 -17.70
C ILE A 68 -11.24 -8.15 -16.82
N SER A 69 -10.28 -8.92 -16.34
CA SER A 69 -9.18 -8.43 -15.50
C SER A 69 -8.32 -7.39 -16.24
N VAL A 70 -7.98 -7.64 -17.52
CA VAL A 70 -7.23 -6.68 -18.35
C VAL A 70 -8.03 -5.39 -18.56
N LEU A 71 -9.33 -5.51 -18.84
CA LEU A 71 -10.19 -4.36 -19.04
C LEU A 71 -10.34 -3.53 -17.76
N CYS A 72 -10.50 -4.20 -16.62
CA CYS A 72 -10.57 -3.59 -15.30
C CYS A 72 -9.26 -2.88 -14.91
N ASP A 73 -8.11 -3.47 -15.22
CA ASP A 73 -6.80 -2.87 -15.00
C ASP A 73 -6.68 -1.51 -15.73
N SER A 74 -6.98 -1.48 -17.01
CA SER A 74 -6.88 -0.26 -17.81
C SER A 74 -7.87 0.82 -17.35
N LEU A 75 -9.14 0.45 -17.18
CA LEU A 75 -10.19 1.37 -16.72
C LEU A 75 -9.89 1.93 -15.33
N GLY A 76 -9.45 1.06 -14.42
CA GLY A 76 -9.13 1.41 -13.03
C GLY A 76 -7.92 2.33 -12.94
N ASN A 77 -6.83 1.97 -13.60
CA ASN A 77 -5.60 2.76 -13.58
C ASN A 77 -5.84 4.16 -14.15
N TYR A 78 -6.54 4.29 -15.28
CA TYR A 78 -6.83 5.59 -15.86
C TYR A 78 -7.70 6.46 -14.95
N ALA A 79 -8.85 5.96 -14.51
CA ALA A 79 -9.79 6.73 -13.70
C ALA A 79 -9.16 7.17 -12.36
N GLN A 80 -8.41 6.26 -11.70
CA GLN A 80 -7.75 6.56 -10.44
C GLN A 80 -6.63 7.58 -10.61
N ARG A 81 -5.73 7.41 -11.61
CA ARG A 81 -4.65 8.39 -11.84
C ARG A 81 -5.18 9.77 -12.20
N ARG A 82 -6.22 9.84 -13.04
CA ARG A 82 -6.90 11.12 -13.34
C ARG A 82 -7.51 11.77 -12.10
N SER A 83 -8.06 10.97 -11.18
CA SER A 83 -8.55 11.48 -9.89
C SER A 83 -7.40 11.94 -8.99
N ASP A 84 -6.27 11.23 -8.97
CA ASP A 84 -5.13 11.55 -8.11
C ASP A 84 -4.38 12.81 -8.54
N GLU A 85 -4.46 13.19 -9.83
CA GLU A 85 -3.93 14.47 -10.34
C GLU A 85 -4.63 15.69 -9.72
N ASP A 86 -5.93 15.56 -9.43
CA ASP A 86 -6.77 16.58 -8.81
C ASP A 86 -8.02 15.92 -8.20
N THR A 87 -7.97 15.65 -6.92
CA THR A 87 -9.04 14.98 -6.15
C THR A 87 -10.35 15.81 -6.08
N ALA A 88 -10.29 17.10 -6.37
CA ALA A 88 -11.48 17.96 -6.45
C ALA A 88 -12.17 17.92 -7.82
N ASN A 89 -11.59 17.24 -8.82
CA ASN A 89 -12.14 17.17 -10.17
C ASN A 89 -13.37 16.25 -10.24
N ALA A 90 -14.56 16.83 -10.22
CA ALA A 90 -15.84 16.11 -10.23
C ALA A 90 -16.01 15.16 -11.43
N LYS A 91 -15.40 15.45 -12.60
CA LYS A 91 -15.46 14.59 -13.78
C LYS A 91 -14.84 13.21 -13.49
N TYR A 92 -13.63 13.19 -12.94
CA TYR A 92 -12.91 11.94 -12.70
C TYR A 92 -13.41 11.21 -11.45
N GLN A 93 -13.94 11.93 -10.46
CA GLN A 93 -14.75 11.31 -9.40
C GLN A 93 -15.98 10.59 -9.99
N GLY A 94 -16.62 11.19 -10.99
CA GLY A 94 -17.71 10.55 -11.75
C GLY A 94 -17.27 9.29 -12.51
N PHE A 95 -16.03 9.24 -13.02
CA PHE A 95 -15.46 8.04 -13.68
C PHE A 95 -15.30 6.90 -12.67
N LEU A 96 -14.72 7.18 -11.50
CA LEU A 96 -14.59 6.19 -10.43
C LEU A 96 -15.94 5.64 -9.99
N GLY A 97 -16.95 6.50 -9.82
CA GLY A 97 -18.30 6.08 -9.47
C GLY A 97 -18.95 5.16 -10.53
N GLN A 98 -18.78 5.50 -11.82
CA GLN A 98 -19.30 4.66 -12.90
C GLN A 98 -18.58 3.31 -12.99
N LEU A 99 -17.25 3.31 -12.81
CA LEU A 99 -16.44 2.10 -12.79
C LEU A 99 -16.83 1.18 -11.62
N MET A 100 -16.99 1.74 -10.41
CA MET A 100 -17.41 0.99 -9.24
C MET A 100 -18.77 0.31 -9.46
N ASN A 101 -19.74 1.01 -10.05
CA ASN A 101 -21.03 0.42 -10.38
C ASN A 101 -20.90 -0.75 -11.38
N ALA A 102 -20.00 -0.63 -12.38
CA ALA A 102 -19.73 -1.72 -13.32
C ALA A 102 -19.07 -2.92 -12.62
N TYR A 103 -18.11 -2.68 -11.72
CA TYR A 103 -17.48 -3.74 -10.91
C TYR A 103 -18.49 -4.50 -10.05
N VAL A 104 -19.40 -3.78 -9.39
CA VAL A 104 -20.47 -4.42 -8.59
C VAL A 104 -21.33 -5.34 -9.46
N ALA A 105 -21.69 -4.89 -10.67
CA ALA A 105 -22.48 -5.69 -11.59
C ALA A 105 -21.74 -6.95 -12.08
N VAL A 106 -20.47 -6.82 -12.45
CA VAL A 106 -19.59 -7.93 -12.87
C VAL A 106 -19.43 -8.94 -11.73
N ASN A 107 -19.06 -8.48 -10.53
CA ASN A 107 -18.88 -9.35 -9.37
C ASN A 107 -20.18 -10.07 -8.96
N SER A 108 -21.33 -9.37 -9.05
CA SER A 108 -22.62 -9.97 -8.77
C SER A 108 -22.96 -11.07 -9.77
N ALA A 109 -22.71 -10.83 -11.07
CA ALA A 109 -22.93 -11.85 -12.11
C ALA A 109 -21.99 -13.06 -11.94
N GLY A 110 -20.74 -12.85 -11.49
CA GLY A 110 -19.74 -13.90 -11.25
C GLY A 110 -19.86 -14.62 -9.90
N SER A 111 -20.84 -14.29 -9.06
CA SER A 111 -20.96 -14.85 -7.70
C SER A 111 -21.07 -16.39 -7.63
N PHE A 112 -21.44 -17.04 -8.72
CA PHE A 112 -21.52 -18.50 -8.84
C PHE A 112 -20.16 -19.18 -9.05
N GLU A 113 -19.14 -18.46 -9.48
CA GLU A 113 -17.82 -19.00 -9.85
C GLU A 113 -17.23 -19.89 -8.74
N THR A 114 -17.00 -19.29 -7.58
CA THR A 114 -16.37 -20.01 -6.46
C THR A 114 -17.16 -21.25 -6.03
N PRO A 115 -18.48 -21.19 -5.76
CA PRO A 115 -19.27 -22.37 -5.43
C PRO A 115 -19.20 -23.46 -6.50
N GLU A 116 -19.32 -23.11 -7.77
CA GLU A 116 -19.30 -24.10 -8.86
C GLU A 116 -17.92 -24.76 -9.01
N ILE A 117 -16.83 -23.98 -9.01
CA ILE A 117 -15.47 -24.53 -9.10
C ILE A 117 -15.17 -25.47 -7.92
N ILE A 118 -15.57 -25.10 -6.71
CA ILE A 118 -15.38 -25.93 -5.50
C ILE A 118 -16.19 -27.23 -5.57
N SER A 119 -17.33 -27.22 -6.24
CA SER A 119 -18.21 -28.40 -6.40
C SER A 119 -17.67 -29.43 -7.40
N ILE A 120 -16.70 -29.04 -8.27
CA ILE A 120 -16.10 -29.98 -9.23
C ILE A 120 -15.29 -31.02 -8.44
N GLU A 121 -15.63 -32.31 -8.60
CA GLU A 121 -14.88 -33.39 -7.98
C GLU A 121 -13.44 -33.44 -8.49
N GLU A 122 -12.51 -33.85 -7.62
CA GLU A 122 -11.06 -33.84 -7.94
C GLU A 122 -10.74 -34.66 -9.19
N ASP A 123 -11.24 -35.89 -9.27
CA ASP A 123 -11.00 -36.78 -10.43
C ASP A 123 -11.52 -36.16 -11.73
N LYS A 124 -12.65 -35.45 -11.66
CA LYS A 124 -13.21 -34.75 -12.83
C LYS A 124 -12.34 -33.57 -13.24
N LEU A 125 -11.81 -32.81 -12.29
CA LEU A 125 -10.91 -31.70 -12.60
C LEU A 125 -9.58 -32.20 -13.16
N GLN A 126 -9.03 -33.30 -12.64
CA GLN A 126 -7.83 -33.93 -13.21
C GLN A 126 -8.08 -34.38 -14.67
N LYS A 127 -9.24 -34.97 -14.96
CA LYS A 127 -9.62 -35.30 -16.34
C LYS A 127 -9.73 -34.03 -17.21
N PHE A 128 -10.24 -32.93 -16.69
CA PHE A 128 -10.29 -31.65 -17.43
C PHE A 128 -8.89 -31.15 -17.81
N TYR A 129 -7.85 -31.33 -16.95
CA TYR A 129 -6.48 -31.02 -17.29
C TYR A 129 -5.86 -31.95 -18.34
N GLU A 130 -6.40 -33.17 -18.48
CA GLU A 130 -5.99 -34.12 -19.54
C GLU A 130 -6.69 -33.77 -20.86
N ASP A 131 -7.99 -33.51 -20.83
CA ASP A 131 -8.81 -33.20 -21.99
C ASP A 131 -8.46 -31.84 -22.62
N LYS A 132 -8.05 -30.83 -21.75
CA LYS A 132 -7.68 -29.48 -22.14
C LYS A 132 -6.37 -29.07 -21.45
N PRO A 133 -5.20 -29.39 -22.00
CA PRO A 133 -3.91 -29.09 -21.37
C PRO A 133 -3.67 -27.62 -21.06
N GLU A 134 -4.25 -26.68 -21.82
CA GLU A 134 -4.17 -25.25 -21.62
C GLU A 134 -4.81 -24.81 -20.29
N LEU A 135 -5.77 -25.57 -19.79
CA LEU A 135 -6.39 -25.30 -18.48
C LEU A 135 -5.39 -25.44 -17.32
N LYS A 136 -4.26 -26.16 -17.53
CA LYS A 136 -3.18 -26.27 -16.53
C LYS A 136 -2.58 -24.91 -16.17
N LEU A 137 -2.67 -23.93 -17.06
CA LEU A 137 -2.29 -22.54 -16.77
C LEU A 137 -3.00 -22.02 -15.51
N TYR A 138 -4.26 -22.37 -15.34
CA TYR A 138 -5.12 -21.91 -14.23
C TYR A 138 -5.08 -22.83 -13.00
N LYS A 139 -4.32 -23.93 -13.05
CA LYS A 139 -4.32 -24.93 -11.98
C LYS A 139 -4.10 -24.32 -10.59
N ARG A 140 -3.09 -23.47 -10.43
CA ARG A 140 -2.81 -22.82 -9.12
C ARG A 140 -3.97 -21.92 -8.66
N ALA A 141 -4.59 -21.17 -9.56
CA ALA A 141 -5.74 -20.32 -9.24
C ALA A 141 -6.96 -21.17 -8.80
N LEU A 142 -7.22 -22.24 -9.54
CA LEU A 142 -8.28 -23.20 -9.20
C LEU A 142 -7.99 -23.92 -7.88
N ASP A 143 -6.79 -24.37 -7.64
CA ASP A 143 -6.37 -24.99 -6.37
C ASP A 143 -6.54 -24.00 -5.20
N LYS A 144 -6.19 -22.72 -5.40
CA LYS A 144 -6.37 -21.65 -4.39
C LYS A 144 -7.85 -21.44 -4.04
N LEU A 145 -8.75 -21.44 -5.03
CA LEU A 145 -10.18 -21.35 -4.80
C LEU A 145 -10.68 -22.60 -4.04
N ARG A 146 -10.28 -23.78 -4.47
CA ARG A 146 -10.68 -25.07 -3.88
C ARG A 146 -10.22 -25.25 -2.44
N ARG A 147 -9.05 -24.73 -2.08
CA ARG A 147 -8.53 -24.71 -0.70
C ARG A 147 -9.52 -24.05 0.26
N LYS A 148 -10.23 -23.03 -0.18
CA LYS A 148 -11.25 -22.34 0.62
C LYS A 148 -12.49 -23.19 0.93
N LYS A 149 -12.62 -24.41 0.35
CA LYS A 149 -13.78 -25.29 0.55
C LYS A 149 -14.09 -25.57 2.03
N ALA A 150 -13.08 -25.71 2.86
CA ALA A 150 -13.22 -25.93 4.31
C ALA A 150 -13.82 -24.70 5.05
N HIS A 151 -13.70 -23.52 4.47
CA HIS A 151 -14.05 -22.22 5.04
C HIS A 151 -15.28 -21.56 4.38
N ILE A 152 -15.87 -22.25 3.40
CA ILE A 152 -17.13 -21.84 2.77
C ILE A 152 -18.28 -22.50 3.51
N LEU A 153 -19.31 -21.70 3.77
CA LEU A 153 -20.51 -22.11 4.50
C LEU A 153 -21.63 -22.48 3.51
N SER A 154 -22.75 -22.96 4.05
CA SER A 154 -23.96 -23.15 3.23
C SER A 154 -24.47 -21.80 2.70
N GLU A 155 -25.22 -21.82 1.60
CA GLU A 155 -25.80 -20.61 0.97
C GLU A 155 -26.59 -19.75 1.97
N ALA A 156 -27.37 -20.39 2.86
CA ALA A 156 -28.12 -19.68 3.89
C ALA A 156 -27.21 -18.98 4.93
N GLU A 157 -26.15 -19.67 5.35
CA GLU A 157 -25.17 -19.11 6.30
C GLU A 157 -24.35 -17.99 5.66
N GLU A 158 -23.89 -18.16 4.40
CA GLU A 158 -23.18 -17.10 3.66
C GLU A 158 -24.05 -15.84 3.50
N LYS A 159 -25.34 -16.02 3.22
CA LYS A 159 -26.28 -14.90 3.14
C LYS A 159 -26.43 -14.16 4.48
N ILE A 160 -26.54 -14.90 5.58
CA ILE A 160 -26.59 -14.30 6.92
C ILE A 160 -25.27 -13.58 7.22
N LEU A 161 -24.13 -14.21 6.93
CA LEU A 161 -22.82 -13.63 7.17
C LEU A 161 -22.61 -12.34 6.35
N ALA A 162 -23.08 -12.32 5.10
CA ALA A 162 -23.03 -11.11 4.27
C ALA A 162 -23.84 -9.95 4.87
N LEU A 163 -25.00 -10.22 5.49
CA LEU A 163 -25.82 -9.21 6.17
C LEU A 163 -25.14 -8.62 7.42
N THR A 164 -24.17 -9.31 8.02
CA THR A 164 -23.41 -8.78 9.17
C THR A 164 -22.24 -7.88 8.76
N GLY A 165 -21.94 -7.77 7.47
CA GLY A 165 -20.78 -7.02 6.97
C GLY A 165 -20.77 -5.56 7.40
N GLU A 166 -21.92 -4.88 7.26
CA GLU A 166 -22.06 -3.48 7.69
C GLU A 166 -21.87 -3.30 9.21
N MET A 167 -22.37 -4.24 10.01
CA MET A 167 -22.13 -4.24 11.45
C MET A 167 -20.66 -4.47 11.79
N GLY A 168 -19.99 -5.33 11.02
CA GLY A 168 -18.56 -5.59 11.18
C GLY A 168 -17.66 -4.38 10.90
N GLN A 169 -18.10 -3.46 10.04
CA GLN A 169 -17.39 -2.21 9.72
C GLN A 169 -17.62 -1.10 10.76
N SER A 170 -18.66 -1.23 11.60
CA SER A 170 -19.04 -0.17 12.54
C SER A 170 -17.94 0.27 13.50
N PRO A 171 -17.09 -0.62 14.08
CA PRO A 171 -16.00 -0.18 14.96
C PRO A 171 -14.98 0.71 14.26
N GLU A 172 -14.63 0.39 13.01
CA GLU A 172 -13.71 1.20 12.20
C GLU A 172 -14.31 2.57 11.90
N ASN A 173 -15.57 2.61 11.45
CA ASN A 173 -16.28 3.86 11.17
C ASN A 173 -16.39 4.75 12.40
N ILE A 174 -16.71 4.17 13.57
CA ILE A 174 -16.80 4.92 14.85
C ILE A 174 -15.43 5.50 15.19
N TYR A 175 -14.36 4.73 15.06
CA TYR A 175 -13.02 5.21 15.35
C TYR A 175 -12.57 6.32 14.40
N SER A 176 -12.83 6.18 13.11
CA SER A 176 -12.50 7.21 12.11
C SER A 176 -13.26 8.51 12.38
N MET A 177 -14.57 8.45 12.65
CA MET A 177 -15.35 9.63 13.00
C MET A 177 -14.81 10.30 14.28
N PHE A 178 -14.50 9.50 15.30
CA PHE A 178 -13.91 9.99 16.53
C PHE A 178 -12.54 10.63 16.32
N SER A 179 -11.62 9.90 15.64
CA SER A 179 -10.22 10.33 15.46
C SER A 179 -10.09 11.53 14.53
N ASP A 180 -10.80 11.50 13.40
CA ASP A 180 -10.55 12.43 12.30
C ASP A 180 -11.51 13.64 12.33
N ALA A 181 -12.77 13.44 12.80
CA ALA A 181 -13.78 14.47 12.81
C ALA A 181 -13.96 15.15 14.17
N ASP A 182 -14.03 14.37 15.26
CA ASP A 182 -14.44 14.92 16.58
C ASP A 182 -13.26 15.32 17.46
N LEU A 183 -12.14 14.56 17.37
CA LEU A 183 -11.00 14.78 18.25
C LEU A 183 -10.31 16.13 17.98
N ARG A 184 -10.08 16.89 19.02
CA ARG A 184 -9.35 18.17 18.97
C ARG A 184 -8.28 18.17 20.06
N PHE A 185 -7.08 18.55 19.66
CA PHE A 185 -5.93 18.65 20.56
C PHE A 185 -5.77 20.11 21.01
N PRO A 186 -5.48 20.37 22.29
CA PRO A 186 -4.99 21.68 22.72
C PRO A 186 -3.73 22.08 21.97
N ASP A 187 -3.53 23.38 21.76
CA ASP A 187 -2.28 23.87 21.18
C ASP A 187 -1.08 23.50 22.06
N ALA A 188 0.04 23.15 21.43
CA ALA A 188 1.32 23.00 22.09
C ALA A 188 1.99 24.37 22.27
N VAL A 189 2.80 24.51 23.32
CA VAL A 189 3.49 25.77 23.63
C VAL A 189 5.01 25.55 23.57
N ASP A 190 5.71 26.45 22.89
CA ASP A 190 7.18 26.47 22.83
C ASP A 190 7.81 27.18 24.04
N LYS A 191 9.14 27.17 24.11
CA LYS A 191 9.91 27.81 25.19
C LYS A 191 9.65 29.33 25.34
N ASP A 192 9.21 29.99 24.27
CA ASP A 192 8.94 31.42 24.24
C ASP A 192 7.46 31.75 24.52
N GLY A 193 6.66 30.70 24.80
CA GLY A 193 5.22 30.84 25.12
C GLY A 193 4.33 30.95 23.88
N LYS A 194 4.84 30.72 22.67
CA LYS A 194 4.06 30.75 21.44
C LYS A 194 3.27 29.46 21.29
N ALA A 195 2.00 29.57 20.92
CA ALA A 195 1.12 28.44 20.63
C ALA A 195 1.32 27.89 19.23
N HIS A 196 1.26 26.55 19.13
CA HIS A 196 1.36 25.80 17.89
C HIS A 196 0.22 24.79 17.83
N GLN A 197 -0.54 24.81 16.74
CA GLN A 197 -1.67 23.89 16.57
C GLN A 197 -1.20 22.45 16.48
N VAL A 198 -1.79 21.58 17.29
CA VAL A 198 -1.55 20.13 17.26
C VAL A 198 -2.65 19.44 16.45
N THR A 199 -2.23 18.69 15.44
CA THR A 199 -3.09 17.82 14.63
C THR A 199 -2.34 16.51 14.36
N HIS A 200 -3.00 15.50 13.81
CA HIS A 200 -2.31 14.28 13.34
C HIS A 200 -1.17 14.59 12.37
N GLY A 201 -1.35 15.57 11.46
CA GLY A 201 -0.34 15.97 10.49
C GLY A 201 0.79 16.83 11.06
N SER A 202 0.52 17.67 12.06
CA SER A 202 1.53 18.57 12.65
C SER A 202 2.33 17.94 13.78
N TYR A 203 1.86 16.85 14.37
CA TYR A 203 2.50 16.22 15.54
C TYR A 203 3.96 15.84 15.30
N ILE A 204 4.25 15.09 14.22
CA ILE A 204 5.63 14.67 13.92
C ILE A 204 6.57 15.88 13.71
N PRO A 205 6.24 16.88 12.86
CA PRO A 205 7.01 18.12 12.80
C PRO A 205 7.27 18.78 14.15
N LEU A 206 6.28 18.83 15.04
CA LEU A 206 6.43 19.43 16.36
C LEU A 206 7.40 18.65 17.27
N VAL A 207 7.35 17.31 17.27
CA VAL A 207 8.28 16.48 18.06
C VAL A 207 9.65 16.30 17.39
N GLN A 208 9.85 16.75 16.16
CA GLN A 208 11.15 16.89 15.52
C GLN A 208 11.86 18.19 15.85
N SER A 209 11.16 19.17 16.44
CA SER A 209 11.74 20.46 16.83
C SER A 209 12.94 20.32 17.77
N ASP A 210 13.92 21.22 17.68
CA ASP A 210 15.03 21.32 18.63
C ASP A 210 14.54 21.80 20.01
N ASP A 211 13.41 22.47 20.08
CA ASP A 211 12.82 22.94 21.34
C ASP A 211 12.14 21.79 22.11
N ARG A 212 12.81 21.36 23.18
CA ARG A 212 12.29 20.28 24.04
C ARG A 212 10.98 20.64 24.77
N VAL A 213 10.74 21.92 25.03
CA VAL A 213 9.48 22.38 25.65
C VAL A 213 8.34 22.13 24.68
N LEU A 214 8.51 22.52 23.41
CA LEU A 214 7.53 22.30 22.36
C LEU A 214 7.26 20.81 22.15
N ARG A 215 8.31 19.97 22.05
CA ARG A 215 8.18 18.51 21.89
C ARG A 215 7.33 17.90 23.01
N LYS A 216 7.68 18.23 24.27
CA LYS A 216 6.93 17.74 25.44
C LYS A 216 5.49 18.22 25.42
N SER A 217 5.25 19.50 25.16
CA SER A 217 3.93 20.09 25.10
C SER A 217 3.06 19.44 24.01
N ALA A 218 3.61 19.18 22.82
CA ALA A 218 2.91 18.50 21.73
C ALA A 218 2.55 17.05 22.12
N PHE A 219 3.46 16.33 22.75
CA PHE A 219 3.24 14.97 23.23
C PHE A 219 2.12 14.93 24.30
N GLU A 220 2.19 15.79 25.30
CA GLU A 220 1.19 15.87 26.37
C GLU A 220 -0.17 16.30 25.82
N SER A 221 -0.22 17.18 24.84
CA SER A 221 -1.45 17.58 24.17
C SER A 221 -2.11 16.39 23.47
N MET A 222 -1.38 15.69 22.60
CA MET A 222 -1.92 14.58 21.83
C MET A 222 -2.29 13.39 22.72
N TYR A 223 -1.32 12.84 23.45
CA TYR A 223 -1.54 11.62 24.23
C TYR A 223 -2.40 11.87 25.46
N GLY A 224 -2.30 13.06 26.10
CA GLY A 224 -3.21 13.45 27.17
C GLY A 224 -4.66 13.61 26.73
N THR A 225 -4.88 13.92 25.46
CA THR A 225 -6.23 13.95 24.88
C THR A 225 -6.74 12.53 24.63
N PHE A 226 -5.96 11.66 24.00
CA PHE A 226 -6.34 10.25 23.84
C PHE A 226 -6.60 9.55 25.18
N ASP A 227 -5.81 9.88 26.21
CA ASP A 227 -5.98 9.30 27.55
C ASP A 227 -7.37 9.59 28.16
N LYS A 228 -7.93 10.76 27.89
CA LYS A 228 -9.32 11.11 28.31
C LYS A 228 -10.36 10.19 27.67
N PHE A 229 -10.08 9.63 26.52
CA PHE A 229 -10.96 8.74 25.75
C PHE A 229 -10.50 7.27 25.77
N ARG A 230 -9.60 6.91 26.68
CA ARG A 230 -9.02 5.56 26.79
C ARG A 230 -10.08 4.46 26.78
N ASN A 231 -11.17 4.64 27.53
CA ASN A 231 -12.24 3.66 27.60
C ASN A 231 -13.00 3.52 26.30
N THR A 232 -13.23 4.61 25.57
CA THR A 232 -13.88 4.59 24.25
C THR A 232 -12.99 3.89 23.24
N CYS A 233 -11.70 4.24 23.18
CA CYS A 233 -10.73 3.59 22.27
C CYS A 233 -10.63 2.10 22.58
N ALA A 234 -10.55 1.71 23.87
CA ALA A 234 -10.50 0.30 24.28
C ALA A 234 -11.78 -0.45 23.92
N ALA A 235 -12.95 0.17 24.06
CA ALA A 235 -14.23 -0.46 23.69
C ALA A 235 -14.34 -0.66 22.17
N THR A 236 -13.93 0.34 21.38
CA THR A 236 -13.92 0.28 19.91
C THR A 236 -12.96 -0.80 19.41
N LEU A 237 -11.73 -0.84 19.95
CA LEU A 237 -10.75 -1.89 19.63
C LEU A 237 -11.28 -3.28 20.02
N SER A 238 -11.90 -3.41 21.22
CA SER A 238 -12.52 -4.68 21.64
C SER A 238 -13.66 -5.12 20.72
N ALA A 239 -14.45 -4.19 20.20
CA ALA A 239 -15.51 -4.48 19.23
C ALA A 239 -14.91 -4.99 17.90
N GLN A 240 -13.85 -4.36 17.40
CA GLN A 240 -13.13 -4.79 16.19
C GLN A 240 -12.55 -6.20 16.36
N ILE A 241 -11.86 -6.46 17.48
CA ILE A 241 -11.31 -7.80 17.78
C ILE A 241 -12.42 -8.86 17.82
N LYS A 242 -13.58 -8.55 18.40
CA LYS A 242 -14.73 -9.47 18.43
C LYS A 242 -15.30 -9.72 17.03
N ALA A 243 -15.38 -8.71 16.19
CA ALA A 243 -15.85 -8.85 14.80
C ALA A 243 -14.90 -9.77 14.00
N VAL A 244 -13.59 -9.51 14.03
CA VAL A 244 -12.59 -10.34 13.34
C VAL A 244 -12.62 -11.79 13.83
N ASN A 245 -12.68 -12.00 15.16
CA ASN A 245 -12.78 -13.33 15.73
C ASN A 245 -14.10 -14.05 15.39
N PHE A 246 -15.20 -13.31 15.27
CA PHE A 246 -16.48 -13.85 14.85
C PHE A 246 -16.39 -14.39 13.42
N TYR A 247 -15.87 -13.61 12.47
CA TYR A 247 -15.72 -14.04 11.08
C TYR A 247 -14.79 -15.24 10.94
N ALA A 248 -13.64 -15.23 11.64
CA ALA A 248 -12.72 -16.36 11.64
C ALA A 248 -13.39 -17.66 12.13
N LYS A 249 -14.10 -17.59 13.25
CA LYS A 249 -14.82 -18.75 13.81
C LYS A 249 -15.98 -19.21 12.91
N ALA A 250 -16.77 -18.26 12.39
CA ALA A 250 -17.87 -18.59 11.48
C ALA A 250 -17.36 -19.36 10.26
N ARG A 251 -16.19 -18.96 9.73
CA ARG A 251 -15.53 -19.61 8.59
C ARG A 251 -14.64 -20.80 8.97
N LYS A 252 -14.72 -21.28 10.22
CA LYS A 252 -14.03 -22.49 10.71
C LYS A 252 -12.50 -22.40 10.68
N TYR A 253 -11.93 -21.21 10.86
CA TYR A 253 -10.50 -21.06 11.12
C TYR A 253 -10.20 -21.29 12.60
N GLU A 254 -9.04 -21.84 12.90
CA GLU A 254 -8.57 -22.06 14.29
C GLU A 254 -8.33 -20.72 15.02
N SER A 255 -7.95 -19.68 14.28
CA SER A 255 -7.68 -18.36 14.84
C SER A 255 -7.92 -17.25 13.78
N SER A 256 -8.10 -16.02 14.27
CA SER A 256 -8.13 -14.84 13.40
C SER A 256 -6.79 -14.60 12.67
N LEU A 257 -5.67 -15.00 13.28
CA LEU A 257 -4.35 -14.93 12.65
C LEU A 257 -4.26 -15.89 11.45
N GLU A 258 -4.70 -17.13 11.61
CA GLU A 258 -4.76 -18.08 10.50
C GLU A 258 -5.65 -17.56 9.37
N ALA A 259 -6.84 -17.06 9.70
CA ALA A 259 -7.75 -16.49 8.71
C ALA A 259 -7.12 -15.31 7.94
N ALA A 260 -6.37 -14.44 8.63
CA ALA A 260 -5.68 -13.31 8.01
C ALA A 260 -4.55 -13.74 7.06
N LEU A 261 -3.81 -14.79 7.41
CA LEU A 261 -2.68 -15.28 6.63
C LEU A 261 -3.08 -16.24 5.49
N ASP A 262 -4.29 -16.82 5.55
CA ASP A 262 -4.75 -17.78 4.54
C ASP A 262 -4.79 -17.18 3.13
N GLY A 263 -5.22 -15.94 3.00
CA GLY A 263 -5.30 -15.24 1.70
C GLY A 263 -3.96 -15.15 0.96
N THR A 264 -2.85 -15.01 1.70
CA THR A 264 -1.48 -14.90 1.18
C THR A 264 -0.71 -16.22 1.23
N GLU A 265 -1.30 -17.29 1.78
CA GLU A 265 -0.70 -18.62 1.95
C GLU A 265 0.58 -18.59 2.83
N VAL A 266 0.65 -17.66 3.77
CA VAL A 266 1.76 -17.54 4.73
C VAL A 266 1.49 -18.42 5.95
N PRO A 267 2.36 -19.38 6.29
CA PRO A 267 2.20 -20.19 7.51
C PRO A 267 2.25 -19.32 8.78
N VAL A 268 1.43 -19.65 9.78
CA VAL A 268 1.44 -18.97 11.09
C VAL A 268 2.82 -19.00 11.76
N SER A 269 3.63 -20.03 11.47
CA SER A 269 5.01 -20.13 11.98
C SER A 269 5.91 -19.00 11.47
N VAL A 270 5.73 -18.55 10.23
CA VAL A 270 6.51 -17.41 9.68
C VAL A 270 6.24 -16.15 10.48
N TYR A 271 4.97 -15.87 10.77
CA TYR A 271 4.56 -14.74 11.59
C TYR A 271 5.16 -14.80 13.02
N LYS A 272 5.08 -15.96 13.66
CA LYS A 272 5.65 -16.16 15.01
C LYS A 272 7.16 -16.02 15.01
N ASN A 273 7.85 -16.66 14.05
CA ASN A 273 9.30 -16.56 13.92
C ASN A 273 9.77 -15.12 13.67
N LEU A 274 8.99 -14.32 12.92
CA LEU A 274 9.29 -12.90 12.73
C LEU A 274 9.29 -12.15 14.07
N ILE A 275 8.27 -12.36 14.91
CA ILE A 275 8.18 -11.74 16.25
C ILE A 275 9.37 -12.17 17.12
N GLU A 276 9.69 -13.46 17.14
CA GLU A 276 10.84 -13.99 17.90
C GLU A 276 12.15 -13.37 17.41
N ALA A 277 12.37 -13.31 16.09
CA ALA A 277 13.57 -12.70 15.52
C ALA A 277 13.69 -11.21 15.86
N VAL A 278 12.58 -10.46 15.88
CA VAL A 278 12.59 -9.06 16.32
C VAL A 278 12.97 -8.97 17.80
N HIS A 279 12.36 -9.78 18.67
CA HIS A 279 12.65 -9.79 20.10
C HIS A 279 14.12 -10.12 20.39
N ASP A 280 14.69 -11.11 19.71
CA ASP A 280 16.09 -11.53 19.89
C ASP A 280 17.08 -10.41 19.51
N ASN A 281 16.68 -9.53 18.61
CA ASN A 281 17.50 -8.42 18.11
C ASN A 281 17.15 -7.05 18.72
N MET A 282 16.20 -6.96 19.66
CA MET A 282 15.79 -5.71 20.30
C MET A 282 16.91 -5.01 21.06
N HIS A 283 17.94 -5.73 21.51
CA HIS A 283 19.10 -5.14 22.19
C HIS A 283 19.84 -4.11 21.30
N TYR A 284 19.93 -4.32 20.00
CA TYR A 284 20.52 -3.33 19.08
C TYR A 284 19.70 -2.03 19.07
N MET A 285 18.38 -2.14 19.12
CA MET A 285 17.49 -0.98 19.23
C MET A 285 17.71 -0.24 20.56
N TYR A 286 17.87 -0.95 21.67
CA TYR A 286 18.14 -0.35 22.97
C TYR A 286 19.49 0.36 23.00
N ASP A 287 20.53 -0.21 22.37
CA ASP A 287 21.83 0.42 22.21
C ASP A 287 21.74 1.70 21.40
N TYR A 288 20.98 1.70 20.32
CA TYR A 288 20.74 2.89 19.52
C TYR A 288 19.99 3.98 20.30
N VAL A 289 18.95 3.61 21.05
CA VAL A 289 18.19 4.56 21.90
C VAL A 289 19.07 5.13 23.00
N ALA A 290 19.96 4.33 23.58
CA ALA A 290 20.95 4.79 24.57
C ALA A 290 21.97 5.77 23.93
N LEU A 291 22.40 5.51 22.70
CA LEU A 291 23.24 6.42 21.93
C LEU A 291 22.51 7.75 21.65
N ARG A 292 21.24 7.71 21.26
CA ARG A 292 20.40 8.92 21.06
C ARG A 292 20.35 9.78 22.33
N LYS A 293 20.09 9.16 23.48
CA LYS A 293 20.11 9.85 24.78
C LYS A 293 21.40 10.63 24.99
N LYS A 294 22.54 9.99 24.72
CA LYS A 294 23.88 10.57 24.85
C LYS A 294 24.09 11.72 23.85
N LEU A 295 23.70 11.55 22.59
CA LEU A 295 23.88 12.56 21.55
C LEU A 295 22.98 13.79 21.75
N LEU A 296 21.77 13.60 22.25
CA LEU A 296 20.84 14.68 22.62
C LEU A 296 21.24 15.41 23.92
N GLY A 297 22.18 14.85 24.71
CA GLY A 297 22.63 15.44 25.98
C GLY A 297 21.54 15.53 27.03
N VAL A 298 20.58 14.61 27.06
CA VAL A 298 19.47 14.61 28.02
C VAL A 298 19.71 13.61 29.13
N ASP A 299 19.35 13.99 30.37
CA ASP A 299 19.50 13.09 31.54
C ASP A 299 18.51 11.92 31.48
N GLU A 300 17.32 12.15 30.93
CA GLU A 300 16.27 11.16 30.72
C GLU A 300 15.68 11.34 29.32
N LEU A 301 15.61 10.23 28.56
CA LEU A 301 15.02 10.18 27.23
C LEU A 301 13.55 9.82 27.33
N HIS A 302 12.68 10.64 26.77
CA HIS A 302 11.24 10.41 26.72
C HIS A 302 10.76 10.12 25.28
N PHE A 303 9.55 9.64 25.10
CA PHE A 303 8.95 9.39 23.79
C PHE A 303 9.00 10.61 22.87
N TYR A 304 8.81 11.80 23.38
CA TYR A 304 8.89 13.05 22.61
C TYR A 304 10.31 13.42 22.15
N ASP A 305 11.35 12.72 22.62
CA ASP A 305 12.74 12.91 22.17
C ASP A 305 13.14 11.92 21.06
N LEU A 306 12.27 10.96 20.71
CA LEU A 306 12.63 9.89 19.76
C LEU A 306 12.66 10.33 18.30
N TYR A 307 11.96 11.39 17.94
CA TYR A 307 11.91 11.91 16.56
C TYR A 307 12.87 13.08 16.32
N THR A 308 13.46 13.63 17.37
CA THR A 308 14.37 14.76 17.26
C THR A 308 15.62 14.36 16.50
N PRO A 309 16.08 15.13 15.50
CA PRO A 309 17.34 14.89 14.82
C PRO A 309 18.53 14.87 15.81
N VAL A 310 19.33 13.82 15.80
CA VAL A 310 20.54 13.71 16.63
C VAL A 310 21.79 14.20 15.91
N VAL A 311 21.73 14.35 14.61
CA VAL A 311 22.74 14.99 13.77
C VAL A 311 22.10 16.26 13.21
N PRO A 312 22.66 17.44 13.47
CA PRO A 312 22.16 18.69 12.90
C PRO A 312 22.07 18.57 11.37
N ASP A 313 21.00 19.11 10.82
CA ASP A 313 20.67 19.02 9.42
C ASP A 313 21.90 19.25 8.53
N ALA A 314 22.25 18.23 7.77
CA ALA A 314 23.30 18.32 6.78
C ALA A 314 22.67 18.76 5.46
N ASP A 315 21.87 19.82 5.48
CA ASP A 315 21.09 20.46 4.41
C ASP A 315 21.44 19.93 3.00
N MET A 316 21.03 18.66 2.76
CA MET A 316 21.26 17.98 1.49
C MET A 316 20.09 18.32 0.57
N LYS A 317 20.20 19.47 -0.11
CA LYS A 317 19.27 19.80 -1.18
C LYS A 317 19.61 18.93 -2.39
N ILE A 318 18.67 18.09 -2.82
CA ILE A 318 18.83 17.12 -3.90
C ILE A 318 17.67 17.30 -4.86
N THR A 319 17.93 17.93 -5.99
CA THR A 319 16.93 18.11 -7.05
C THR A 319 16.47 16.77 -7.61
N PHE A 320 15.32 16.75 -8.27
CA PHE A 320 14.81 15.53 -8.90
C PHE A 320 15.78 14.95 -9.93
N GLU A 321 16.45 15.80 -10.72
CA GLU A 321 17.44 15.36 -11.72
C GLU A 321 18.68 14.72 -11.05
N GLU A 322 19.20 15.33 -9.98
CA GLU A 322 20.31 14.76 -9.19
C GLU A 322 19.90 13.45 -8.52
N ALA A 323 18.64 13.34 -8.06
CA ALA A 323 18.09 12.11 -7.49
C ALA A 323 18.05 10.98 -8.54
N LYS A 324 17.55 11.25 -9.75
CA LYS A 324 17.54 10.26 -10.86
C LYS A 324 18.95 9.76 -11.19
N GLU A 325 19.91 10.68 -11.36
CA GLU A 325 21.30 10.30 -11.65
C GLU A 325 21.92 9.47 -10.53
N THR A 326 21.66 9.85 -9.28
CA THR A 326 22.19 9.14 -8.12
C THR A 326 21.59 7.75 -7.99
N VAL A 327 20.28 7.62 -8.16
CA VAL A 327 19.56 6.33 -8.13
C VAL A 327 20.05 5.41 -9.24
N LEU A 328 20.25 5.91 -10.48
CA LEU A 328 20.82 5.12 -11.58
C LEU A 328 22.20 4.57 -11.25
N LYS A 329 23.09 5.41 -10.67
CA LYS A 329 24.43 4.97 -10.26
C LYS A 329 24.38 3.97 -9.11
N ALA A 330 23.51 4.21 -8.16
CA ALA A 330 23.35 3.36 -6.97
C ALA A 330 22.80 1.97 -7.29
N LEU A 331 21.91 1.88 -8.27
CA LEU A 331 21.27 0.62 -8.68
C LEU A 331 22.03 -0.13 -9.77
N ALA A 332 23.23 0.33 -10.16
CA ALA A 332 24.08 -0.36 -11.12
C ALA A 332 24.33 -1.86 -10.80
N PRO A 333 24.44 -2.28 -9.52
CA PRO A 333 24.59 -3.72 -9.21
C PRO A 333 23.39 -4.60 -9.63
N MET A 334 22.22 -4.02 -9.94
CA MET A 334 21.04 -4.75 -10.42
C MET A 334 21.15 -5.23 -11.87
N GLY A 335 22.16 -4.73 -12.61
CA GLY A 335 22.43 -5.12 -13.99
C GLY A 335 21.77 -4.22 -15.04
N GLU A 336 22.22 -4.40 -16.30
CA GLU A 336 21.85 -3.51 -17.40
C GLU A 336 20.36 -3.59 -17.75
N ASP A 337 19.73 -4.76 -17.68
CA ASP A 337 18.29 -4.93 -17.97
C ASP A 337 17.42 -4.14 -16.97
N TYR A 338 17.79 -4.18 -15.69
CA TYR A 338 17.10 -3.41 -14.66
C TYR A 338 17.25 -1.91 -14.88
N LEU A 339 18.47 -1.46 -15.18
CA LEU A 339 18.74 -0.04 -15.44
C LEU A 339 18.09 0.47 -16.71
N ALA A 340 17.88 -0.39 -17.72
CA ALA A 340 17.16 -0.02 -18.93
C ALA A 340 15.69 0.31 -18.62
N ILE A 341 15.02 -0.54 -17.82
CA ILE A 341 13.64 -0.29 -17.38
C ILE A 341 13.57 0.97 -16.49
N LEU A 342 14.53 1.16 -15.58
CA LEU A 342 14.59 2.34 -14.71
C LEU A 342 14.73 3.63 -15.54
N LYS A 343 15.58 3.64 -16.57
CA LYS A 343 15.75 4.78 -17.49
C LYS A 343 14.48 5.04 -18.29
N GLU A 344 13.85 3.97 -18.80
CA GLU A 344 12.56 4.07 -19.49
C GLU A 344 11.53 4.76 -18.63
N GLY A 345 11.42 4.38 -17.35
CA GLY A 345 10.50 5.02 -16.41
C GLY A 345 10.80 6.49 -16.15
N PHE A 346 12.08 6.88 -16.14
CA PHE A 346 12.49 8.27 -15.97
C PHE A 346 12.26 9.14 -17.22
N GLU A 347 12.35 8.57 -18.41
CA GLU A 347 12.28 9.28 -19.69
C GLU A 347 10.86 9.32 -20.26
N ASN A 348 10.03 8.31 -20.00
CA ASN A 348 8.71 8.11 -20.61
C ASN A 348 7.55 8.50 -19.70
N ARG A 349 7.77 9.43 -18.78
CA ARG A 349 6.70 10.03 -17.96
C ARG A 349 5.87 9.02 -17.14
N TRP A 350 6.57 7.98 -16.60
CA TRP A 350 5.92 7.07 -15.64
C TRP A 350 5.68 7.74 -14.28
N ILE A 351 6.33 8.87 -14.02
CA ILE A 351 6.37 9.54 -12.71
C ILE A 351 5.67 10.89 -12.79
N ASP A 352 4.69 11.11 -11.92
CA ASP A 352 4.14 12.42 -11.62
C ASP A 352 4.90 13.01 -10.44
N VAL A 353 5.73 14.02 -10.69
CA VAL A 353 6.87 14.36 -9.83
C VAL A 353 6.50 15.31 -8.70
N TYR A 354 5.90 16.47 -9.05
CA TYR A 354 5.76 17.58 -8.10
C TYR A 354 4.34 17.70 -7.55
N GLU A 355 4.25 18.28 -6.33
CA GLU A 355 2.99 18.65 -5.72
C GLU A 355 2.27 19.70 -6.58
N ASN A 356 0.95 19.56 -6.67
CA ASN A 356 0.07 20.59 -7.20
C ASN A 356 -1.24 20.66 -6.39
N GLU A 357 -1.95 21.77 -6.55
CA GLU A 357 -3.24 21.97 -5.90
C GLU A 357 -4.21 20.81 -6.23
N GLY A 358 -4.77 20.17 -5.22
CA GLY A 358 -5.70 19.04 -5.36
C GLY A 358 -5.07 17.68 -5.59
N LYS A 359 -3.77 17.56 -5.80
CA LYS A 359 -3.07 16.27 -5.99
C LYS A 359 -3.11 15.42 -4.72
N THR A 360 -3.26 14.12 -4.90
CA THR A 360 -3.13 13.14 -3.81
C THR A 360 -1.78 13.27 -3.11
N SER A 361 -1.78 13.32 -1.77
CA SER A 361 -0.57 13.45 -0.95
C SER A 361 0.20 12.13 -0.84
N GLY A 362 1.46 12.20 -0.37
CA GLY A 362 2.32 11.04 -0.19
C GLY A 362 3.02 10.61 -1.47
N ALA A 363 3.32 9.31 -1.57
CA ALA A 363 3.91 8.66 -2.74
C ALA A 363 3.34 7.24 -2.87
N TYR A 364 3.28 6.74 -4.08
CA TYR A 364 2.96 5.35 -4.37
C TYR A 364 3.41 4.94 -5.77
N SER A 365 3.51 3.63 -5.98
CA SER A 365 3.59 3.01 -7.30
C SER A 365 2.35 2.19 -7.59
N ALA A 366 1.73 2.40 -8.74
CA ALA A 366 0.62 1.59 -9.25
C ALA A 366 1.08 0.76 -10.44
N GLY A 367 1.00 -0.54 -10.31
CA GLY A 367 1.21 -1.46 -11.43
C GLY A 367 0.06 -1.32 -12.42
N ALA A 368 0.37 -1.07 -13.67
CA ALA A 368 -0.56 -1.14 -14.78
C ALA A 368 0.06 -1.98 -15.90
N ARG A 369 -0.77 -2.61 -16.72
CA ARG A 369 -0.28 -3.54 -17.74
C ARG A 369 0.48 -2.84 -18.87
N VAL A 370 0.15 -1.58 -19.17
CA VAL A 370 0.87 -0.78 -20.17
C VAL A 370 2.28 -0.46 -19.68
N HIS A 371 2.39 0.16 -18.55
CA HIS A 371 3.59 0.42 -17.74
C HIS A 371 3.14 0.94 -16.36
N PRO A 372 3.98 0.85 -15.31
CA PRO A 372 3.65 1.40 -13.99
C PRO A 372 3.51 2.92 -13.99
N TYR A 373 2.77 3.42 -12.99
CA TYR A 373 2.62 4.84 -12.72
C TYR A 373 3.04 5.15 -11.29
N VAL A 374 3.96 6.09 -11.12
CA VAL A 374 4.50 6.50 -9.81
C VAL A 374 4.02 7.91 -9.48
N LEU A 375 3.39 8.08 -8.32
CA LEU A 375 3.06 9.40 -7.77
C LEU A 375 4.14 9.80 -6.78
N LEU A 376 4.68 11.00 -6.94
CA LEU A 376 5.56 11.66 -5.96
C LEU A 376 5.01 13.05 -5.63
N ASN A 377 5.46 13.60 -4.51
CA ASN A 377 5.38 15.00 -4.14
C ASN A 377 6.79 15.47 -3.77
N HIS A 378 7.67 15.50 -4.77
CA HIS A 378 9.11 15.73 -4.60
C HIS A 378 9.42 17.14 -4.08
N LYS A 379 10.29 17.25 -3.06
CA LYS A 379 10.66 18.51 -2.37
C LYS A 379 12.18 18.70 -2.20
N ASP A 380 12.95 18.22 -3.15
CA ASP A 380 14.42 18.35 -3.18
C ASP A 380 15.13 17.94 -1.87
N THR A 381 14.67 16.86 -1.23
CA THR A 381 15.27 16.35 0.01
C THR A 381 15.88 14.96 -0.16
N LEU A 382 16.77 14.57 0.77
CA LEU A 382 17.29 13.19 0.84
C LEU A 382 16.15 12.17 0.92
N ASN A 383 15.13 12.44 1.75
CA ASN A 383 13.97 11.55 1.87
C ASN A 383 13.27 11.36 0.53
N CYS A 384 13.08 12.42 -0.25
CA CYS A 384 12.43 12.32 -1.58
C CYS A 384 13.27 11.48 -2.57
N MET A 385 14.60 11.51 -2.48
CA MET A 385 15.46 10.64 -3.29
C MET A 385 15.29 9.16 -2.88
N PHE A 386 15.20 8.86 -1.58
CA PHE A 386 14.90 7.50 -1.12
C PHE A 386 13.49 7.06 -1.54
N THR A 387 12.51 7.94 -1.44
CA THR A 387 11.14 7.67 -1.92
C THR A 387 11.14 7.35 -3.42
N LEU A 388 11.89 8.11 -4.24
CA LEU A 388 12.04 7.80 -5.67
C LEU A 388 12.61 6.39 -5.90
N ALA A 389 13.67 6.02 -5.19
CA ALA A 389 14.27 4.69 -5.30
C ALA A 389 13.30 3.59 -4.86
N HIS A 390 12.55 3.81 -3.79
CA HIS A 390 11.54 2.93 -3.25
C HIS A 390 10.42 2.67 -4.26
N GLU A 391 9.76 3.72 -4.72
CA GLU A 391 8.61 3.62 -5.64
C GLU A 391 9.03 3.04 -7.00
N MET A 392 10.23 3.35 -7.48
CA MET A 392 10.77 2.70 -8.67
C MET A 392 11.08 1.22 -8.47
N GLY A 393 11.36 0.78 -7.24
CA GLY A 393 11.46 -0.63 -6.89
C GLY A 393 10.12 -1.36 -7.12
N HIS A 394 9.04 -0.81 -6.60
CA HIS A 394 7.68 -1.32 -6.84
C HIS A 394 7.31 -1.27 -8.33
N ALA A 395 7.62 -0.17 -9.01
CA ALA A 395 7.32 0.01 -10.42
C ALA A 395 7.98 -1.08 -11.27
N ILE A 396 9.27 -1.32 -11.10
CA ILE A 396 10.00 -2.35 -11.86
C ILE A 396 9.52 -3.75 -11.48
N HIS A 397 9.20 -4.02 -10.22
CA HIS A 397 8.61 -5.29 -9.79
C HIS A 397 7.29 -5.55 -10.52
N SER A 398 6.37 -4.59 -10.53
CA SER A 398 5.08 -4.68 -11.23
C SER A 398 5.26 -4.83 -12.75
N TYR A 399 6.19 -4.06 -13.33
CA TYR A 399 6.52 -4.16 -14.77
C TYR A 399 6.99 -5.57 -15.15
N LEU A 400 7.95 -6.12 -14.39
CA LEU A 400 8.49 -7.46 -14.64
C LEU A 400 7.45 -8.55 -14.38
N SER A 401 6.60 -8.39 -13.37
CA SER A 401 5.50 -9.31 -13.11
C SER A 401 4.51 -9.33 -14.27
N ASN A 402 4.02 -8.16 -14.70
CA ASN A 402 3.10 -8.05 -15.83
C ASN A 402 3.69 -8.58 -17.15
N LYS A 403 5.00 -8.39 -17.35
CA LYS A 403 5.69 -8.84 -18.58
C LYS A 403 5.90 -10.35 -18.64
N ASN A 404 6.18 -10.99 -17.50
CA ASN A 404 6.64 -12.38 -17.46
C ASN A 404 5.58 -13.36 -16.94
N GLN A 405 4.50 -12.87 -16.34
CA GLN A 405 3.44 -13.72 -15.81
C GLN A 405 2.16 -13.64 -16.68
N PRO A 406 1.39 -14.73 -16.77
CA PRO A 406 0.05 -14.70 -17.29
C PRO A 406 -0.83 -13.73 -16.48
N VAL A 407 -1.94 -13.24 -17.06
CA VAL A 407 -2.86 -12.30 -16.42
C VAL A 407 -3.26 -12.77 -15.03
N VAL A 408 -3.66 -14.03 -14.89
CA VAL A 408 -4.11 -14.63 -13.63
C VAL A 408 -3.06 -14.64 -12.51
N TYR A 409 -1.76 -14.44 -12.84
CA TYR A 409 -0.64 -14.45 -11.88
C TYR A 409 0.21 -13.17 -11.92
N SER A 410 -0.21 -12.16 -12.64
CA SER A 410 0.58 -10.93 -12.78
C SER A 410 0.60 -10.07 -11.52
N ASP A 411 -0.38 -10.23 -10.64
CA ASP A 411 -0.39 -9.59 -9.33
C ASP A 411 0.39 -10.41 -8.30
N TYR A 412 1.08 -9.74 -7.38
CA TYR A 412 1.87 -10.38 -6.33
C TYR A 412 1.31 -10.08 -4.95
N VAL A 413 1.58 -10.98 -4.01
CA VAL A 413 1.10 -10.85 -2.64
C VAL A 413 1.86 -9.73 -1.90
N ILE A 414 1.15 -9.03 -1.00
CA ILE A 414 1.71 -7.93 -0.19
C ILE A 414 2.98 -8.34 0.57
N PHE A 415 3.09 -9.62 0.97
CA PHE A 415 4.23 -10.15 1.71
C PHE A 415 5.59 -9.94 1.01
N VAL A 416 5.62 -9.90 -0.33
CA VAL A 416 6.85 -9.69 -1.11
C VAL A 416 6.94 -8.30 -1.73
N ALA A 417 5.92 -7.45 -1.57
CA ALA A 417 5.86 -6.15 -2.20
C ALA A 417 7.07 -5.28 -1.83
N GLU A 418 7.40 -5.21 -0.53
CA GLU A 418 8.47 -4.34 -0.02
C GLU A 418 9.89 -4.91 -0.24
N VAL A 419 10.03 -6.13 -0.74
CA VAL A 419 11.37 -6.70 -1.03
C VAL A 419 12.07 -5.90 -2.13
N ALA A 420 11.34 -5.54 -3.18
CA ALA A 420 11.91 -4.78 -4.31
C ALA A 420 12.25 -3.33 -3.90
N SER A 421 11.32 -2.65 -3.23
CA SER A 421 11.47 -1.26 -2.79
C SER A 421 12.62 -1.08 -1.80
N THR A 422 12.65 -1.91 -0.74
CA THR A 422 13.69 -1.83 0.30
C THR A 422 15.07 -2.30 -0.18
N CYS A 423 15.12 -3.21 -1.17
CA CYS A 423 16.39 -3.55 -1.83
C CYS A 423 17.00 -2.34 -2.55
N ASN A 424 16.19 -1.57 -3.28
CA ASN A 424 16.64 -0.33 -3.92
C ASN A 424 17.14 0.69 -2.89
N GLU A 425 16.41 0.89 -1.79
CA GLU A 425 16.85 1.77 -0.70
C GLU A 425 18.19 1.32 -0.09
N ALA A 426 18.35 0.02 0.15
CA ALA A 426 19.59 -0.52 0.70
C ALA A 426 20.79 -0.29 -0.23
N LEU A 427 20.63 -0.50 -1.54
CA LEU A 427 21.67 -0.22 -2.54
C LEU A 427 21.97 1.28 -2.63
N LEU A 428 20.95 2.13 -2.60
CA LEU A 428 21.13 3.58 -2.57
C LEU A 428 21.90 4.03 -1.32
N MET A 429 21.55 3.51 -0.15
CA MET A 429 22.25 3.81 1.10
C MET A 429 23.72 3.39 1.04
N GLN A 430 24.01 2.19 0.56
CA GLN A 430 25.39 1.70 0.41
C GLN A 430 26.19 2.59 -0.55
N TYR A 431 25.59 2.98 -1.68
CA TYR A 431 26.21 3.86 -2.64
C TYR A 431 26.55 5.23 -2.02
N LEU A 432 25.60 5.85 -1.33
CA LEU A 432 25.79 7.14 -0.68
C LEU A 432 26.88 7.08 0.40
N LEU A 433 26.85 6.05 1.27
CA LEU A 433 27.88 5.89 2.31
C LEU A 433 29.28 5.66 1.74
N LYS A 434 29.39 5.01 0.58
CA LYS A 434 30.67 4.76 -0.10
C LYS A 434 31.22 6.04 -0.75
N ASN A 435 30.36 6.93 -1.23
CA ASN A 435 30.74 8.11 -2.01
C ASN A 435 30.66 9.43 -1.22
N THR A 436 30.32 9.39 0.07
CA THR A 436 30.27 10.57 0.95
C THR A 436 31.49 10.58 1.86
N GLU A 437 32.39 11.55 1.67
CA GLU A 437 33.58 11.72 2.48
C GLU A 437 33.38 12.62 3.69
N ASP A 438 32.48 13.62 3.57
CA ASP A 438 32.18 14.54 4.66
C ASP A 438 31.59 13.81 5.87
N LYS A 439 32.23 13.97 7.03
CA LYS A 439 31.89 13.24 8.25
C LYS A 439 30.52 13.61 8.77
N LYS A 440 30.02 14.84 8.59
CA LYS A 440 28.72 15.29 9.07
C LYS A 440 27.64 14.70 8.20
N GLN A 441 27.77 14.78 6.88
CA GLN A 441 26.85 14.14 5.95
C GLN A 441 26.82 12.63 6.13
N ARG A 442 27.97 12.00 6.32
CA ARG A 442 28.07 10.58 6.59
C ARG A 442 27.35 10.17 7.89
N ALA A 443 27.53 10.94 8.96
CA ALA A 443 26.80 10.72 10.22
C ALA A 443 25.29 10.87 10.05
N TYR A 444 24.86 11.85 9.25
CA TYR A 444 23.45 12.05 8.90
C TYR A 444 22.86 10.84 8.16
N LEU A 445 23.55 10.33 7.12
CA LEU A 445 23.16 9.14 6.38
C LEU A 445 23.06 7.88 7.27
N ILE A 446 24.06 7.68 8.15
CA ILE A 446 24.05 6.56 9.10
C ILE A 446 22.84 6.69 10.05
N ASN A 447 22.59 7.89 10.58
CA ASN A 447 21.44 8.12 11.44
C ASN A 447 20.12 7.88 10.70
N TYR A 448 19.99 8.37 9.47
CA TYR A 448 18.81 8.12 8.62
C TYR A 448 18.54 6.61 8.46
N PHE A 449 19.59 5.84 8.18
CA PHE A 449 19.48 4.38 8.05
C PHE A 449 19.06 3.69 9.36
N LEU A 450 19.64 4.09 10.49
CA LEU A 450 19.29 3.56 11.81
C LEU A 450 17.85 3.91 12.20
N GLU A 451 17.36 5.10 11.80
CA GLU A 451 15.96 5.48 12.02
C GLU A 451 14.98 4.61 11.23
N GLN A 452 15.32 4.20 10.01
CA GLN A 452 14.50 3.24 9.26
C GLN A 452 14.36 1.91 10.03
N PHE A 453 15.46 1.39 10.59
CA PHE A 453 15.39 0.19 11.45
C PHE A 453 14.59 0.43 12.71
N ARG A 454 14.72 1.59 13.36
CA ARG A 454 13.97 1.91 14.58
C ARG A 454 12.46 1.96 14.32
N THR A 455 12.05 2.55 13.22
CA THR A 455 10.62 2.70 12.87
C THR A 455 9.99 1.39 12.42
N THR A 456 10.75 0.52 11.75
CA THR A 456 10.26 -0.78 11.28
C THR A 456 9.75 -1.69 12.41
N PRO A 457 10.46 -1.93 13.55
CA PRO A 457 9.91 -2.71 14.65
C PRO A 457 8.62 -2.15 15.26
N VAL A 458 8.40 -0.83 15.19
CA VAL A 458 7.13 -0.24 15.64
C VAL A 458 5.97 -0.74 14.77
N SER A 459 6.17 -0.90 13.48
CA SER A 459 5.17 -1.48 12.56
C SER A 459 4.83 -2.93 12.92
N TYR A 460 5.76 -3.71 13.44
CA TYR A 460 5.50 -5.08 13.91
C TYR A 460 4.56 -5.13 15.13
N THR A 461 4.47 -4.06 15.92
CA THR A 461 3.48 -3.96 17.00
C THR A 461 2.06 -4.06 16.43
N HIS A 462 1.82 -3.51 15.25
CA HIS A 462 0.54 -3.62 14.56
C HIS A 462 0.27 -5.03 14.03
N LEU A 463 1.30 -5.80 13.66
CA LEU A 463 1.16 -7.21 13.26
C LEU A 463 0.69 -8.11 14.40
N THR A 464 0.91 -7.72 15.65
CA THR A 464 0.45 -8.50 16.82
C THR A 464 -1.01 -8.23 17.18
N LEU A 465 -1.64 -7.21 16.58
CA LEU A 465 -3.04 -6.90 16.80
C LEU A 465 -3.90 -7.57 15.73
N PRO A 466 -5.01 -8.23 16.07
CA PRO A 466 -5.90 -8.90 15.12
C PRO A 466 -6.70 -7.92 14.23
N THR A 467 -6.29 -6.66 14.18
CA THR A 467 -6.96 -5.57 13.48
C THR A 467 -6.34 -5.22 12.13
N THR A 468 -5.19 -5.80 11.79
CA THR A 468 -4.48 -5.46 10.55
C THR A 468 -5.06 -6.23 9.36
N SER A 469 -6.12 -5.72 8.79
CA SER A 469 -6.55 -6.08 7.44
C SER A 469 -6.23 -4.98 6.40
N ARG A 470 -5.46 -3.94 6.81
CA ARG A 470 -5.01 -2.87 5.90
C ARG A 470 -3.64 -2.36 6.33
N VAL A 471 -2.62 -2.80 5.70
CA VAL A 471 -1.43 -2.03 5.37
C VAL A 471 -1.38 -2.03 3.86
#